data_33c5b1fca2bcc3cde6f4411981088dc6
#
_entry.id   33c5b1fca2bcc3cde6f4411981088dc6
#
_cell.length_a   1.000
_cell.length_b   1.000
_cell.length_c   1.000
_cell.angle_alpha   90.00
_cell.angle_beta   90.00
_cell.angle_gamma   90.00
#
_symmetry.space_group_name_H-M   'P 1'
#
loop_
_entity.id
_entity.type
_entity.pdbx_description
1 polymer ?
#
loop_
_entity_poly.entity_id
_entity_poly.type
_entity_poly.pdbx_seq_one_letter_code
_entity_poly.pdbx_strand_id
1 'polypeptide(L)'
;YSRVMVQVLATVTGLLLFVETSISSLTVGTLYRPIFDKLKIPREKLAYIADSSSAPSSILIPFNAWGAFIMGLLLTQGIDKPFSVMIASIKYNFYPLLAILILFIIILSKKDFGLMKKAEKRTLETGLLMNEGSKPMVSDEITSFPPKEGIEAKAYNMIVPLLTMVFMMPINLVYTGWNAVKESTSFLCSNYSNFGSNDYVFYSRNYEAKRSNRFNFKRN
;
A
#
# COMPACT_ATOMS: atom_id res chain seq x y z
N TYR A 1 19.73 13.29 -7.34
CA TYR A 1 18.67 13.31 -6.32
C TYR A 1 19.28 13.17 -4.94
N SER A 2 18.81 13.97 -3.97
CA SER A 2 19.24 13.85 -2.57
C SER A 2 18.60 12.62 -1.93
N ARG A 3 19.31 11.90 -1.05
CA ARG A 3 18.79 10.75 -0.30
C ARG A 3 17.50 11.09 0.46
N VAL A 4 17.43 12.30 1.06
CA VAL A 4 16.24 12.78 1.77
C VAL A 4 15.08 12.99 0.82
N MET A 5 15.32 13.65 -0.33
CA MET A 5 14.29 13.92 -1.32
C MET A 5 13.59 12.62 -1.80
N VAL A 6 14.38 11.60 -2.10
CA VAL A 6 13.83 10.31 -2.56
C VAL A 6 13.00 9.62 -1.46
N GLN A 7 13.44 9.68 -0.21
CA GLN A 7 12.68 9.14 0.93
C GLN A 7 11.36 9.91 1.13
N VAL A 8 11.39 11.24 1.03
CA VAL A 8 10.18 12.07 1.10
C VAL A 8 9.23 11.74 -0.05
N LEU A 9 9.74 11.62 -1.28
CA LEU A 9 8.92 11.26 -2.44
C LEU A 9 8.29 9.87 -2.26
N ALA A 10 9.03 8.88 -1.77
CA ALA A 10 8.51 7.56 -1.46
C ALA A 10 7.39 7.62 -0.42
N THR A 11 7.58 8.40 0.64
CA THR A 11 6.57 8.62 1.68
C THR A 11 5.32 9.28 1.12
N VAL A 12 5.47 10.37 0.36
CA VAL A 12 4.33 11.08 -0.26
C VAL A 12 3.58 10.17 -1.21
N THR A 13 4.29 9.37 -2.02
CA THR A 13 3.65 8.37 -2.90
C THR A 13 2.83 7.37 -2.10
N GLY A 14 3.37 6.82 -1.00
CA GLY A 14 2.64 5.90 -0.13
C GLY A 14 1.41 6.53 0.52
N LEU A 15 1.50 7.79 0.95
CA LEU A 15 0.37 8.53 1.51
C LEU A 15 -0.74 8.82 0.49
N LEU A 16 -0.38 9.09 -0.76
CA LEU A 16 -1.34 9.33 -1.84
C LEU A 16 -2.07 8.06 -2.29
N LEU A 17 -1.46 6.89 -2.10
CA LEU A 17 -2.02 5.60 -2.44
C LEU A 17 -2.86 4.99 -1.30
N PHE A 18 -3.74 5.79 -0.71
CA PHE A 18 -4.57 5.42 0.45
C PHE A 18 -5.69 4.42 0.14
N VAL A 19 -5.94 4.11 -1.12
CA VAL A 19 -7.09 3.30 -1.57
C VAL A 19 -7.00 1.87 -1.05
N GLU A 20 -5.80 1.28 -1.11
CA GLU A 20 -5.54 -0.07 -0.64
C GLU A 20 -4.09 -0.20 -0.15
N THR A 21 -3.92 -0.71 1.08
CA THR A 21 -2.65 -0.76 1.79
C THR A 21 -1.61 -1.63 1.10
N SER A 22 -2.01 -2.81 0.62
CA SER A 22 -1.08 -3.78 0.00
C SER A 22 -0.58 -3.26 -1.34
N ILE A 23 -1.46 -2.65 -2.14
CA ILE A 23 -1.10 -2.04 -3.42
C ILE A 23 -0.16 -0.85 -3.19
N SER A 24 -0.43 -0.02 -2.19
CA SER A 24 0.42 1.10 -1.80
C SER A 24 1.82 0.62 -1.43
N SER A 25 1.94 -0.31 -0.49
CA SER A 25 3.22 -0.86 -0.03
C SER A 25 4.02 -1.51 -1.16
N LEU A 26 3.34 -2.31 -2.00
CA LEU A 26 3.98 -2.97 -3.14
C LEU A 26 4.47 -1.95 -4.17
N THR A 27 3.65 -0.93 -4.47
CA THR A 27 4.01 0.12 -5.43
C THR A 27 5.21 0.92 -4.94
N VAL A 28 5.19 1.39 -3.70
CA VAL A 28 6.33 2.10 -3.11
C VAL A 28 7.58 1.23 -3.09
N GLY A 29 7.45 -0.03 -2.65
CA GLY A 29 8.56 -0.97 -2.59
C GLY A 29 9.19 -1.24 -3.94
N THR A 30 8.40 -1.56 -4.96
CA THR A 30 8.92 -1.89 -6.30
C THR A 30 9.47 -0.68 -7.02
N LEU A 31 8.77 0.45 -6.96
CA LEU A 31 9.14 1.68 -7.64
C LEU A 31 10.43 2.29 -7.11
N TYR A 32 10.54 2.41 -5.79
CA TYR A 32 11.68 3.10 -5.18
C TYR A 32 12.88 2.20 -4.92
N ARG A 33 12.73 0.86 -4.97
CA ARG A 33 13.83 -0.10 -4.78
C ARG A 33 15.08 0.22 -5.61
N PRO A 34 15.02 0.37 -6.96
CA PRO A 34 16.20 0.64 -7.76
C PRO A 34 16.86 1.99 -7.44
N ILE A 35 16.07 2.97 -7.01
CA ILE A 35 16.57 4.31 -6.65
C ILE A 35 17.27 4.25 -5.27
N PHE A 36 16.68 3.53 -4.30
CA PHE A 36 17.27 3.32 -2.98
C PHE A 36 18.59 2.55 -3.08
N ASP A 37 18.63 1.51 -3.93
CA ASP A 37 19.84 0.73 -4.17
C ASP A 37 20.97 1.59 -4.75
N LYS A 38 20.67 2.44 -5.74
CA LYS A 38 21.64 3.40 -6.32
C LYS A 38 22.16 4.43 -5.31
N LEU A 39 21.32 4.86 -4.38
CA LEU A 39 21.68 5.85 -3.36
C LEU A 39 22.28 5.20 -2.09
N LYS A 40 22.50 3.90 -2.10
CA LYS A 40 22.98 3.13 -0.95
C LYS A 40 22.15 3.39 0.31
N ILE A 41 20.82 3.32 0.16
CA ILE A 41 19.86 3.37 1.27
C ILE A 41 19.44 1.92 1.55
N PRO A 42 19.49 1.45 2.82
CA PRO A 42 19.16 0.07 3.14
C PRO A 42 17.71 -0.26 2.78
N ARG A 43 17.46 -1.48 2.29
CA ARG A 43 16.11 -1.94 1.90
C ARG A 43 15.17 -2.05 3.09
N GLU A 44 15.69 -2.28 4.29
CA GLU A 44 14.92 -2.23 5.53
C GLU A 44 14.30 -0.84 5.75
N LYS A 45 14.99 0.23 5.36
CA LYS A 45 14.45 1.58 5.44
C LYS A 45 13.36 1.84 4.41
N LEU A 46 13.50 1.28 3.20
CA LEU A 46 12.44 1.32 2.20
C LEU A 46 11.19 0.57 2.70
N ALA A 47 11.36 -0.62 3.27
CA ALA A 47 10.26 -1.39 3.84
C ALA A 47 9.54 -0.61 4.96
N TYR A 48 10.30 0.02 5.86
CA TYR A 48 9.75 0.88 6.91
C TYR A 48 8.95 2.06 6.34
N ILE A 49 9.47 2.75 5.32
CA ILE A 49 8.78 3.86 4.67
C ILE A 49 7.49 3.36 3.99
N ALA A 50 7.55 2.26 3.25
CA ALA A 50 6.40 1.69 2.56
C ALA A 50 5.28 1.32 3.54
N ASP A 51 5.60 0.65 4.63
CA ASP A 51 4.65 0.24 5.66
C ASP A 51 4.08 1.44 6.43
N SER A 52 4.96 2.30 6.95
CA SER A 52 4.58 3.46 7.77
C SER A 52 3.88 4.58 6.99
N SER A 53 3.88 4.55 5.66
CA SER A 53 3.11 5.49 4.83
C SER A 53 1.79 4.92 4.36
N SER A 54 1.70 3.62 4.04
CA SER A 54 0.51 3.01 3.46
C SER A 54 -0.60 2.71 4.48
N ALA A 55 -0.27 2.04 5.58
CA ALA A 55 -1.27 1.66 6.58
C ALA A 55 -1.89 2.88 7.30
N PRO A 56 -1.10 3.86 7.80
CA PRO A 56 -1.66 5.05 8.41
C PRO A 56 -2.51 5.90 7.48
N SER A 57 -2.13 6.04 6.20
CA SER A 57 -2.91 6.82 5.24
C SER A 57 -4.29 6.21 4.98
N SER A 58 -4.37 4.88 4.91
CA SER A 58 -5.63 4.17 4.71
C SER A 58 -6.61 4.32 5.87
N ILE A 59 -6.12 4.59 7.09
CA ILE A 59 -6.96 4.84 8.26
C ILE A 59 -7.40 6.31 8.35
N LEU A 60 -6.52 7.25 7.97
CA LEU A 60 -6.80 8.68 8.05
C LEU A 60 -7.70 9.17 6.91
N ILE A 61 -7.61 8.55 5.75
CA ILE A 61 -8.40 8.94 4.58
C ILE A 61 -9.58 7.97 4.43
N PRO A 62 -10.83 8.43 4.70
CA PRO A 62 -11.99 7.55 4.80
C PRO A 62 -12.54 7.02 3.47
N PHE A 63 -11.91 7.38 2.35
CA PHE A 63 -12.36 7.03 0.99
C PHE A 63 -11.73 5.73 0.49
N ASN A 64 -11.87 4.65 1.25
CA ASN A 64 -11.37 3.33 0.92
C ASN A 64 -12.25 2.23 1.51
N ALA A 65 -11.91 0.95 1.29
CA ALA A 65 -12.68 -0.19 1.77
C ALA A 65 -12.81 -0.22 3.31
N TRP A 66 -11.76 0.17 4.05
CA TRP A 66 -11.80 0.24 5.51
C TRP A 66 -12.76 1.30 6.02
N GLY A 67 -12.77 2.49 5.39
CA GLY A 67 -13.74 3.55 5.71
C GLY A 67 -15.17 3.07 5.49
N ALA A 68 -15.45 2.42 4.37
CA ALA A 68 -16.77 1.87 4.07
C ALA A 68 -17.18 0.78 5.09
N PHE A 69 -16.26 -0.10 5.46
CA PHE A 69 -16.51 -1.14 6.47
C PHE A 69 -16.84 -0.54 7.84
N ILE A 70 -16.06 0.43 8.31
CA ILE A 70 -16.31 1.10 9.59
C ILE A 70 -17.65 1.86 9.58
N MET A 71 -17.98 2.54 8.48
CA MET A 71 -19.28 3.19 8.33
C MET A 71 -20.43 2.19 8.40
N GLY A 72 -20.29 1.01 7.79
CA GLY A 72 -21.26 -0.08 7.90
C GLY A 72 -21.45 -0.56 9.34
N LEU A 73 -20.37 -0.74 10.10
CA LEU A 73 -20.46 -1.09 11.51
C LEU A 73 -21.15 0.00 12.35
N LEU A 74 -20.87 1.27 12.10
CA LEU A 74 -21.52 2.37 12.81
C LEU A 74 -23.03 2.40 12.53
N LEU A 75 -23.45 2.10 11.30
CA LEU A 75 -24.87 1.97 10.96
C LEU A 75 -25.54 0.82 11.70
N THR A 76 -24.90 -0.33 11.82
CA THR A 76 -25.46 -1.49 12.57
C THR A 76 -25.61 -1.18 14.06
N GLN A 77 -24.88 -0.21 14.58
CA GLN A 77 -25.01 0.31 15.96
C GLN A 77 -26.08 1.41 16.10
N GLY A 78 -26.85 1.71 15.06
CA GLY A 78 -27.90 2.70 15.08
C GLY A 78 -27.43 4.16 15.00
N ILE A 79 -26.23 4.39 14.47
CA ILE A 79 -25.71 5.76 14.30
C ILE A 79 -26.19 6.33 12.97
N ASP A 80 -27.02 7.37 13.01
CA ASP A 80 -27.65 7.98 11.83
C ASP A 80 -26.66 8.68 10.88
N LYS A 81 -25.51 9.14 11.40
CA LYS A 81 -24.50 9.90 10.62
C LYS A 81 -23.12 9.29 10.73
N PRO A 82 -22.90 8.07 10.21
CA PRO A 82 -21.66 7.33 10.39
C PRO A 82 -20.44 8.05 9.77
N PHE A 83 -20.61 8.69 8.62
CA PHE A 83 -19.54 9.46 7.98
C PHE A 83 -19.05 10.63 8.87
N SER A 84 -19.98 11.40 9.43
CA SER A 84 -19.63 12.53 10.32
C SER A 84 -18.90 12.06 11.57
N VAL A 85 -19.33 10.94 12.16
CA VAL A 85 -18.68 10.35 13.33
C VAL A 85 -17.28 9.85 12.98
N MET A 86 -17.12 9.20 11.83
CA MET A 86 -15.83 8.72 11.36
C MET A 86 -14.84 9.87 11.12
N ILE A 87 -15.27 10.96 10.44
CA ILE A 87 -14.42 12.15 10.25
C ILE A 87 -14.05 12.78 11.60
N ALA A 88 -15.02 12.89 12.51
CA ALA A 88 -14.76 13.43 13.85
C ALA A 88 -13.79 12.57 14.67
N SER A 89 -13.73 11.26 14.41
CA SER A 89 -12.83 10.32 15.08
C SER A 89 -11.36 10.42 14.61
N ILE A 90 -11.09 10.97 13.42
CA ILE A 90 -9.73 11.05 12.85
C ILE A 90 -8.75 11.73 13.82
N LYS A 91 -9.17 12.79 14.49
CA LYS A 91 -8.35 13.52 15.48
C LYS A 91 -7.94 12.68 16.69
N TYR A 92 -8.63 11.57 16.96
CA TYR A 92 -8.34 10.64 18.05
C TYR A 92 -7.54 9.41 17.58
N ASN A 93 -7.28 9.31 16.28
CA ASN A 93 -6.44 8.26 15.72
C ASN A 93 -4.95 8.57 15.95
N PHE A 94 -4.50 8.50 17.19
CA PHE A 94 -3.13 8.87 17.59
C PHE A 94 -2.06 8.05 16.89
N TYR A 95 -2.28 6.74 16.72
CA TYR A 95 -1.28 5.87 16.09
C TYR A 95 -0.91 6.32 14.66
N PRO A 96 -1.83 6.43 13.70
CA PRO A 96 -1.49 6.84 12.35
C PRO A 96 -0.93 8.28 12.27
N LEU A 97 -1.43 9.19 13.11
CA LEU A 97 -0.91 10.56 13.17
C LEU A 97 0.54 10.59 13.65
N LEU A 98 0.84 9.87 14.74
CA LEU A 98 2.20 9.78 15.28
C LEU A 98 3.14 9.00 14.37
N ALA A 99 2.67 7.92 13.71
CA ALA A 99 3.47 7.13 12.80
C ALA A 99 3.98 7.98 11.62
N ILE A 100 3.08 8.76 10.99
CA ILE A 100 3.45 9.68 9.91
C ILE A 100 4.38 10.78 10.41
N LEU A 101 4.09 11.36 11.57
CA LEU A 101 4.94 12.40 12.17
C LEU A 101 6.37 11.88 12.43
N ILE A 102 6.49 10.72 13.07
CA ILE A 102 7.79 10.08 13.35
C ILE A 102 8.53 9.75 12.06
N LEU A 103 7.82 9.24 11.04
CA LEU A 103 8.40 8.94 9.73
C LEU A 103 9.04 10.20 9.12
N PHE A 104 8.34 11.33 9.10
CA PHE A 104 8.90 12.59 8.61
C PHE A 104 10.06 13.09 9.47
N ILE A 105 9.96 12.99 10.80
CA ILE A 105 11.05 13.38 11.71
C ILE A 105 12.32 12.57 11.40
N ILE A 106 12.23 11.25 11.24
CA ILE A 106 13.37 10.38 10.92
C ILE A 106 14.00 10.77 9.58
N ILE A 107 13.18 10.98 8.55
CA ILE A 107 13.68 11.33 7.21
C ILE A 107 14.37 12.70 7.21
N LEU A 108 13.74 13.71 7.81
CA LEU A 108 14.23 15.10 7.79
C LEU A 108 15.42 15.30 8.73
N SER A 109 15.42 14.65 9.89
CA SER A 109 16.55 14.73 10.85
C SER A 109 17.79 14.00 10.36
N LYS A 110 17.66 13.11 9.36
CA LYS A 110 18.74 12.23 8.86
C LYS A 110 19.36 11.37 9.96
N LYS A 111 18.64 11.15 11.05
CA LYS A 111 19.07 10.36 12.20
C LYS A 111 18.24 9.10 12.29
N ASP A 112 18.89 7.97 12.15
CA ASP A 112 18.27 6.66 12.34
C ASP A 112 18.52 6.15 13.76
N PHE A 113 17.61 5.34 14.27
CA PHE A 113 17.65 4.81 15.63
C PHE A 113 17.70 3.28 15.64
N GLY A 114 18.24 2.71 16.70
CA GLY A 114 18.23 1.27 16.95
C GLY A 114 18.78 0.44 15.80
N LEU A 115 17.99 -0.55 15.35
CA LEU A 115 18.35 -1.47 14.28
C LEU A 115 18.48 -0.77 12.91
N MET A 116 17.67 0.26 12.66
CA MET A 116 17.75 1.03 11.42
C MET A 116 19.09 1.75 11.29
N LYS A 117 19.62 2.30 12.39
CA LYS A 117 20.96 2.90 12.39
C LYS A 117 22.04 1.88 12.07
N LYS A 118 21.92 0.64 12.56
CA LYS A 118 22.85 -0.45 12.22
C LYS A 118 22.77 -0.81 10.74
N ALA A 119 21.57 -0.88 10.17
CA ALA A 119 21.36 -1.15 8.75
C ALA A 119 21.96 -0.04 7.87
N GLU A 120 21.75 1.23 8.24
CA GLU A 120 22.31 2.38 7.54
C GLU A 120 23.84 2.35 7.57
N LYS A 121 24.43 2.11 8.76
CA LYS A 121 25.89 1.99 8.92
C LYS A 121 26.47 0.85 8.08
N ARG A 122 25.85 -0.34 8.14
CA ARG A 122 26.26 -1.49 7.31
C ARG A 122 26.27 -1.12 5.82
N THR A 123 25.17 -0.53 5.33
CA THR A 123 25.06 -0.21 3.90
C THR A 123 26.09 0.84 3.45
N LEU A 124 26.42 1.80 4.31
CA LEU A 124 27.44 2.82 4.02
C LEU A 124 28.87 2.25 4.04
N GLU A 125 29.18 1.35 4.98
CA GLU A 125 30.51 0.79 5.16
C GLU A 125 30.81 -0.38 4.21
N THR A 126 29.87 -1.29 4.04
CA THR A 126 30.06 -2.53 3.27
C THR A 126 29.41 -2.50 1.89
N GLY A 127 28.50 -1.58 1.63
CA GLY A 127 27.68 -1.55 0.42
C GLY A 127 26.54 -2.58 0.41
N LEU A 128 26.41 -3.43 1.44
CA LEU A 128 25.38 -4.46 1.53
C LEU A 128 24.02 -3.81 1.86
N LEU A 129 23.07 -3.91 0.93
CA LEU A 129 21.73 -3.33 1.04
C LEU A 129 20.81 -4.09 1.99
N MET A 130 21.13 -5.35 2.30
CA MET A 130 20.41 -6.22 3.23
C MET A 130 21.39 -6.92 4.15
N ASN A 131 20.88 -7.49 5.25
CA ASN A 131 21.70 -8.26 6.16
C ASN A 131 22.18 -9.58 5.51
N GLU A 132 23.37 -10.04 5.85
CA GLU A 132 23.88 -11.33 5.37
C GLU A 132 22.92 -12.46 5.77
N GLY A 133 22.61 -13.34 4.83
CA GLY A 133 21.68 -14.45 5.05
C GLY A 133 20.19 -14.08 5.06
N SER A 134 19.81 -12.81 4.90
CA SER A 134 18.41 -12.42 4.76
C SER A 134 17.87 -12.89 3.41
N LYS A 135 16.84 -13.74 3.44
CA LYS A 135 16.10 -14.15 2.24
C LYS A 135 14.83 -13.33 2.16
N PRO A 136 14.62 -12.49 1.10
CA PRO A 136 13.35 -11.82 0.90
C PRO A 136 12.21 -12.84 0.82
N MET A 137 11.05 -12.53 1.40
CA MET A 137 9.88 -13.40 1.29
C MET A 137 9.34 -13.48 -0.16
N VAL A 138 9.65 -12.47 -0.96
CA VAL A 138 9.28 -12.41 -2.38
C VAL A 138 10.44 -12.98 -3.18
N SER A 139 10.16 -13.99 -4.01
CA SER A 139 11.18 -14.59 -4.87
C SER A 139 11.77 -13.56 -5.84
N ASP A 140 13.06 -13.70 -6.14
CA ASP A 140 13.74 -12.81 -7.09
C ASP A 140 13.08 -12.83 -8.47
N GLU A 141 12.38 -13.89 -8.84
CA GLU A 141 11.60 -14.02 -10.07
C GLU A 141 10.48 -12.97 -10.19
N ILE A 142 9.83 -12.60 -9.06
CA ILE A 142 8.77 -11.59 -9.05
C ILE A 142 9.34 -10.16 -9.03
N THR A 143 10.54 -9.99 -8.49
CA THR A 143 11.18 -8.67 -8.36
C THR A 143 12.13 -8.33 -9.51
N SER A 144 12.53 -9.31 -10.30
CA SER A 144 13.46 -9.17 -11.42
C SER A 144 12.77 -9.33 -12.78
N PHE A 145 11.61 -8.69 -13.00
CA PHE A 145 11.09 -8.57 -14.35
C PHE A 145 12.02 -7.63 -15.14
N PRO A 146 12.87 -8.16 -16.03
CA PRO A 146 13.65 -7.29 -16.89
C PRO A 146 12.69 -6.50 -17.77
N PRO A 147 12.91 -5.19 -17.97
CA PRO A 147 12.13 -4.43 -18.94
C PRO A 147 12.26 -5.13 -20.30
N LYS A 148 11.12 -5.24 -21.01
CA LYS A 148 11.14 -5.81 -22.37
C LYS A 148 12.14 -5.03 -23.21
N GLU A 149 13.04 -5.73 -23.87
CA GLU A 149 14.03 -5.14 -24.78
C GLU A 149 13.33 -4.28 -25.83
N GLY A 150 13.82 -3.07 -26.05
CA GLY A 150 13.28 -2.12 -27.03
C GLY A 150 12.16 -1.20 -26.53
N ILE A 151 11.72 -1.29 -25.27
CA ILE A 151 10.74 -0.36 -24.71
C ILE A 151 11.44 0.64 -23.79
N GLU A 152 11.43 1.92 -24.17
CA GLU A 152 11.89 2.97 -23.26
C GLU A 152 10.98 3.09 -22.05
N ALA A 153 11.56 3.00 -20.84
CA ALA A 153 10.84 3.20 -19.60
C ALA A 153 10.43 4.68 -19.48
N LYS A 154 9.16 4.97 -19.74
CA LYS A 154 8.60 6.32 -19.63
C LYS A 154 7.80 6.46 -18.34
N ALA A 155 8.03 7.53 -17.60
CA ALA A 155 7.39 7.78 -16.32
C ALA A 155 5.85 7.75 -16.37
N TYR A 156 5.25 8.15 -17.49
CA TYR A 156 3.80 8.14 -17.64
C TYR A 156 3.18 6.73 -17.62
N ASN A 157 3.91 5.68 -18.03
CA ASN A 157 3.42 4.30 -18.00
C ASN A 157 3.03 3.85 -16.58
N MET A 158 3.60 4.50 -15.58
CA MET A 158 3.30 4.26 -14.17
C MET A 158 2.42 5.35 -13.57
N ILE A 159 2.70 6.62 -13.89
CA ILE A 159 1.96 7.76 -13.35
C ILE A 159 0.49 7.71 -13.77
N VAL A 160 0.19 7.37 -15.04
CA VAL A 160 -1.19 7.33 -15.56
C VAL A 160 -2.06 6.29 -14.84
N PRO A 161 -1.69 5.00 -14.73
CA PRO A 161 -2.49 4.03 -13.98
C PRO A 161 -2.68 4.42 -12.51
N LEU A 162 -1.63 4.96 -11.88
CA LEU A 162 -1.64 5.36 -10.49
C LEU A 162 -2.58 6.54 -10.24
N LEU A 163 -2.50 7.59 -11.06
CA LEU A 163 -3.43 8.72 -11.01
C LEU A 163 -4.87 8.28 -11.34
N THR A 164 -5.05 7.40 -12.33
CA THR A 164 -6.36 6.85 -12.65
C THR A 164 -6.98 6.16 -11.44
N MET A 165 -6.23 5.32 -10.74
CA MET A 165 -6.70 4.64 -9.54
C MET A 165 -7.08 5.62 -8.42
N VAL A 166 -6.26 6.65 -8.18
CA VAL A 166 -6.51 7.65 -7.13
C VAL A 166 -7.73 8.51 -7.45
N PHE A 167 -7.90 8.92 -8.72
CA PHE A 167 -9.00 9.81 -9.12
C PHE A 167 -10.31 9.08 -9.41
N MET A 168 -10.26 7.82 -9.86
CA MET A 168 -11.49 7.05 -10.15
C MET A 168 -12.34 6.82 -8.90
N MET A 169 -11.73 6.72 -7.72
CA MET A 169 -12.49 6.51 -6.50
C MET A 169 -13.37 7.72 -6.11
N PRO A 170 -12.86 8.94 -5.95
CA PRO A 170 -13.71 10.11 -5.70
C PRO A 170 -14.68 10.41 -6.86
N ILE A 171 -14.29 10.15 -8.12
CA ILE A 171 -15.17 10.29 -9.27
C ILE A 171 -16.35 9.32 -9.16
N ASN A 172 -16.10 8.05 -8.87
CA ASN A 172 -17.17 7.07 -8.66
C ASN A 172 -18.08 7.45 -7.49
N LEU A 173 -17.52 7.94 -6.38
CA LEU A 173 -18.30 8.44 -5.24
C LEU A 173 -19.23 9.60 -5.63
N VAL A 174 -18.74 10.53 -6.44
CA VAL A 174 -19.57 11.66 -6.93
C VAL A 174 -20.62 11.18 -7.93
N TYR A 175 -20.27 10.24 -8.82
CA TYR A 175 -21.15 9.75 -9.88
C TYR A 175 -22.22 8.80 -9.38
N THR A 176 -21.91 7.92 -8.43
CA THR A 176 -22.88 6.99 -7.81
C THR A 176 -23.80 7.69 -6.79
N GLY A 177 -23.57 8.96 -6.57
CA GLY A 177 -24.39 9.85 -5.77
C GLY A 177 -23.81 10.06 -4.38
N TRP A 178 -23.30 11.26 -4.14
CA TRP A 178 -23.03 11.78 -2.80
C TRP A 178 -24.26 11.64 -1.87
N ASN A 179 -25.46 11.55 -2.45
CA ASN A 179 -26.71 11.26 -1.76
C ASN A 179 -26.84 9.78 -1.34
N ALA A 180 -26.23 8.84 -2.08
CA ALA A 180 -26.18 7.45 -1.69
C ALA A 180 -25.26 7.22 -0.47
N VAL A 181 -24.27 8.08 -0.26
CA VAL A 181 -23.47 8.10 0.98
C VAL A 181 -24.33 8.53 2.17
N LYS A 182 -25.38 9.30 1.95
CA LYS A 182 -26.38 9.65 2.99
C LYS A 182 -27.37 8.52 3.27
N GLU A 183 -27.70 7.70 2.28
CA GLU A 183 -28.79 6.71 2.38
C GLU A 183 -28.37 5.25 2.28
N SER A 184 -27.19 4.94 1.71
CA SER A 184 -26.83 3.55 1.48
C SER A 184 -25.34 3.24 1.66
N THR A 185 -24.83 3.44 2.84
CA THR A 185 -23.56 2.82 3.26
C THR A 185 -23.61 1.30 3.14
N SER A 186 -24.81 0.70 3.22
CA SER A 186 -25.05 -0.71 3.00
C SER A 186 -24.79 -1.16 1.56
N PHE A 187 -25.05 -0.33 0.56
CA PHE A 187 -24.84 -0.68 -0.85
C PHE A 187 -23.36 -0.72 -1.23
N LEU A 188 -22.55 0.20 -0.72
CA LEU A 188 -21.10 0.18 -0.91
C LEU A 188 -20.45 -0.99 -0.16
N CYS A 189 -20.88 -1.27 1.07
CA CYS A 189 -20.41 -2.44 1.82
C CYS A 189 -20.82 -3.75 1.12
N SER A 190 -22.03 -3.85 0.60
CA SER A 190 -22.52 -5.04 -0.12
C SER A 190 -21.77 -5.26 -1.43
N ASN A 191 -21.55 -4.22 -2.22
CA ASN A 191 -20.85 -4.35 -3.49
C ASN A 191 -19.33 -4.61 -3.31
N TYR A 192 -18.69 -3.97 -2.32
CA TYR A 192 -17.28 -4.22 -2.04
C TYR A 192 -17.05 -5.61 -1.41
N SER A 193 -17.94 -6.04 -0.52
CA SER A 193 -17.95 -7.41 0.03
C SER A 193 -18.17 -8.46 -1.06
N ASN A 194 -19.08 -8.21 -2.01
CA ASN A 194 -19.33 -9.11 -3.13
C ASN A 194 -18.19 -9.12 -4.16
N PHE A 195 -17.52 -7.98 -4.39
CA PHE A 195 -16.37 -7.90 -5.29
C PHE A 195 -15.16 -8.63 -4.71
N GLY A 196 -14.84 -8.39 -3.44
CA GLY A 196 -13.75 -9.09 -2.74
C GLY A 196 -14.02 -10.59 -2.55
N SER A 197 -15.27 -10.99 -2.25
CA SER A 197 -15.62 -12.39 -2.05
C SER A 197 -15.68 -13.18 -3.37
N ASN A 198 -16.16 -12.59 -4.46
CA ASN A 198 -16.20 -13.24 -5.77
C ASN A 198 -14.81 -13.44 -6.36
N ASP A 199 -13.89 -12.50 -6.23
CA ASP A 199 -12.53 -12.67 -6.72
C ASP A 199 -11.75 -13.69 -5.88
N TYR A 200 -11.95 -13.73 -4.57
CA TYR A 200 -11.36 -14.76 -3.71
C TYR A 200 -11.89 -16.14 -3.99
N VAL A 201 -13.19 -16.28 -4.20
CA VAL A 201 -13.84 -17.57 -4.56
C VAL A 201 -13.42 -18.03 -5.95
N PHE A 202 -13.30 -17.11 -6.92
CA PHE A 202 -12.84 -17.43 -8.28
C PHE A 202 -11.37 -17.84 -8.29
N TYR A 203 -10.52 -17.14 -7.52
CA TYR A 203 -9.11 -17.47 -7.39
C TYR A 203 -8.88 -18.79 -6.66
N SER A 204 -9.59 -19.04 -5.55
CA SER A 204 -9.48 -20.30 -4.80
C SER A 204 -9.98 -21.50 -5.60
N ARG A 205 -11.10 -21.37 -6.33
CA ARG A 205 -11.61 -22.43 -7.21
C ARG A 205 -10.65 -22.78 -8.35
N ASN A 206 -10.04 -21.77 -8.97
CA ASN A 206 -9.04 -22.01 -10.03
C ASN A 206 -7.72 -22.60 -9.49
N TYR A 207 -7.35 -22.26 -8.26
CA TYR A 207 -6.18 -22.82 -7.61
C TYR A 207 -6.39 -24.27 -7.21
N GLU A 208 -7.56 -24.62 -6.68
CA GLU A 208 -7.93 -25.99 -6.34
C GLU A 208 -8.08 -26.88 -7.59
N ALA A 209 -8.70 -26.39 -8.65
CA ALA A 209 -8.80 -27.09 -9.92
C ALA A 209 -7.41 -27.37 -10.55
N LYS A 210 -6.48 -26.40 -10.51
CA LYS A 210 -5.10 -26.62 -10.97
C LYS A 210 -4.31 -27.60 -10.10
N ARG A 211 -4.58 -27.62 -8.80
CA ARG A 211 -3.94 -28.55 -7.86
C ARG A 211 -4.45 -29.99 -8.08
N SER A 212 -5.76 -30.16 -8.27
CA SER A 212 -6.38 -31.47 -8.56
C SER A 212 -5.87 -32.07 -9.88
N ASN A 213 -5.76 -31.27 -10.94
CA ASN A 213 -5.21 -31.73 -12.22
C ASN A 213 -3.73 -32.12 -12.14
N ARG A 214 -2.95 -31.50 -11.26
CA ARG A 214 -1.54 -31.83 -11.07
C ARG A 214 -1.33 -33.12 -10.28
N PHE A 215 -2.28 -33.50 -9.42
CA PHE A 215 -2.26 -34.78 -8.69
C PHE A 215 -2.70 -35.96 -9.58
N ASN A 216 -3.64 -35.73 -10.50
CA ASN A 216 -4.07 -36.78 -11.43
C ASN A 216 -3.06 -37.08 -12.53
N PHE A 217 -2.19 -36.12 -12.90
CA PHE A 217 -1.15 -36.33 -13.92
C PHE A 217 0.10 -37.08 -13.37
N LYS A 218 0.22 -37.26 -12.05
CA LYS A 218 1.28 -38.03 -11.41
C LYS A 218 0.90 -39.46 -11.06
N ARG A 219 -0.33 -39.90 -11.43
CA ARG A 219 -0.85 -41.23 -11.09
C ARG A 219 -1.10 -42.15 -12.31
N ASN A 220 -0.80 -41.67 -13.50
CA ASN A 220 -0.65 -42.43 -14.75
C ASN A 220 0.82 -42.34 -15.22
#